data_856610b9e77275dd54ad3ff91801e5c7
#
_entry.id   856610b9e77275dd54ad3ff91801e5c7
#
_cell.length_a   1.000
_cell.length_b   1.000
_cell.length_c   1.000
_cell.angle_alpha   90.00
_cell.angle_beta   90.00
_cell.angle_gamma   90.00
#
_symmetry.space_group_name_H-M   'P 1'
#
loop_
_entity.id
_entity.type
_entity.pdbx_description
1 polymer ?
#
loop_
_entity_poly.entity_id
_entity_poly.type
_entity_poly.pdbx_seq_one_letter_code
_entity_poly.pdbx_strand_id
1 'polypeptide(L)'
;SEYACASGMSFLSTDTKGDVMRNYGTIAKEHYGYQVSVIDLRNPTRSNGNNLLHLVNKYMDLYKENPKELVYKARCEKYAKIISKTIILSGMDAASFGQNAYFYDAAEGLLTATILLVAEFCEPEKRHIVSVFKIIQELLAPSQKKGKNQFQQLMELLPDDHKAKWFAGAALNTAEQSMASVM
;
A
#
# COMPACT_ATOMS: atom_id res chain seq x y z
N SER A 1 1.89 -24.67 17.10
CA SER A 1 2.47 -23.45 17.70
C SER A 1 3.68 -23.78 18.59
N GLU A 2 3.58 -24.78 19.45
CA GLU A 2 4.68 -25.15 20.38
C GLU A 2 5.93 -25.62 19.64
N TYR A 3 5.79 -26.49 18.63
CA TYR A 3 6.90 -26.93 17.79
C TYR A 3 7.61 -25.75 17.08
N ALA A 4 6.84 -24.79 16.57
CA ALA A 4 7.40 -23.60 15.93
C ALA A 4 8.19 -22.74 16.91
N CYS A 5 7.67 -22.57 18.15
CA CYS A 5 8.40 -21.86 19.20
C CYS A 5 9.69 -22.59 19.59
N ALA A 6 9.62 -23.90 19.79
CA ALA A 6 10.77 -24.72 20.19
C ALA A 6 11.88 -24.77 19.12
N SER A 7 11.50 -24.66 17.84
CA SER A 7 12.45 -24.65 16.71
C SER A 7 13.06 -23.26 16.40
N GLY A 8 12.67 -22.21 17.12
CA GLY A 8 13.18 -20.85 16.92
C GLY A 8 12.71 -20.18 15.62
N MET A 9 11.67 -20.71 14.96
CA MET A 9 11.17 -20.16 13.70
C MET A 9 10.26 -18.97 13.94
N SER A 10 10.42 -17.89 13.17
CA SER A 10 9.39 -16.85 13.07
C SER A 10 8.17 -17.40 12.34
N PHE A 11 6.98 -17.16 12.85
CA PHE A 11 5.75 -17.66 12.24
C PHE A 11 4.59 -16.67 12.37
N LEU A 12 3.64 -16.79 11.48
CA LEU A 12 2.36 -16.10 11.50
C LEU A 12 1.26 -17.14 11.71
N SER A 13 0.32 -16.85 12.59
CA SER A 13 -0.85 -17.71 12.84
C SER A 13 -2.13 -16.90 12.72
N THR A 14 -3.13 -17.47 12.05
CA THR A 14 -4.50 -16.96 12.10
C THR A 14 -5.23 -17.61 13.28
N ASP A 15 -5.98 -16.80 14.03
CA ASP A 15 -6.64 -17.23 15.27
C ASP A 15 -8.09 -16.71 15.29
N THR A 16 -9.02 -17.54 14.84
CA THR A 16 -10.43 -17.16 14.72
C THR A 16 -11.16 -17.06 16.07
N LYS A 17 -10.67 -17.76 17.09
CA LYS A 17 -11.31 -17.84 18.42
C LYS A 17 -10.49 -17.20 19.54
N GLY A 18 -9.25 -16.82 19.28
CA GLY A 18 -8.32 -16.31 20.27
C GLY A 18 -7.62 -17.39 21.10
N ASP A 19 -7.77 -18.67 20.73
CA ASP A 19 -7.22 -19.78 21.50
C ASP A 19 -5.70 -19.90 21.36
N VAL A 20 -5.17 -19.60 20.17
CA VAL A 20 -3.71 -19.64 19.92
C VAL A 20 -3.02 -18.58 20.78
N MET A 21 -3.51 -17.36 20.78
CA MET A 21 -2.96 -16.29 21.58
C MET A 21 -3.10 -16.57 23.08
N ARG A 22 -4.26 -17.04 23.52
CA ARG A 22 -4.54 -17.33 24.92
C ARG A 22 -3.67 -18.43 25.48
N ASN A 23 -3.48 -19.51 24.71
CA ASN A 23 -2.77 -20.70 25.19
C ASN A 23 -1.25 -20.60 24.98
N TYR A 24 -0.78 -19.95 23.94
CA TYR A 24 0.62 -19.95 23.54
C TYR A 24 1.31 -18.58 23.55
N GLY A 25 0.56 -17.48 23.57
CA GLY A 25 1.13 -16.14 23.48
C GLY A 25 2.08 -15.82 24.61
N THR A 26 1.69 -16.11 25.86
CA THR A 26 2.52 -15.90 27.03
C THR A 26 3.73 -16.84 27.01
N ILE A 27 3.54 -18.12 26.68
CA ILE A 27 4.61 -19.11 26.58
C ILE A 27 5.65 -18.67 25.53
N ALA A 28 5.20 -18.27 24.35
CA ALA A 28 6.08 -17.78 23.31
C ALA A 28 6.92 -16.59 23.78
N LYS A 29 6.29 -15.62 24.45
CA LYS A 29 6.96 -14.41 24.92
C LYS A 29 7.90 -14.66 26.09
N GLU A 30 7.42 -15.32 27.16
CA GLU A 30 8.14 -15.43 28.44
C GLU A 30 9.09 -16.61 28.46
N HIS A 31 8.74 -17.74 27.86
CA HIS A 31 9.56 -18.93 27.88
C HIS A 31 10.55 -19.01 26.73
N TYR A 32 10.09 -18.66 25.53
CA TYR A 32 10.90 -18.71 24.30
C TYR A 32 11.50 -17.38 23.87
N GLY A 33 11.16 -16.26 24.52
CA GLY A 33 11.72 -14.93 24.21
C GLY A 33 11.24 -14.32 22.90
N TYR A 34 10.09 -14.75 22.36
CA TYR A 34 9.55 -14.20 21.13
C TYR A 34 9.01 -12.79 21.29
N GLN A 35 9.19 -11.98 20.27
CA GLN A 35 8.41 -10.77 20.10
C GLN A 35 7.04 -11.15 19.52
N VAL A 36 5.99 -11.04 20.34
CA VAL A 36 4.63 -11.39 19.94
C VAL A 36 3.86 -10.13 19.61
N SER A 37 3.29 -10.08 18.40
CA SER A 37 2.39 -9.01 17.97
C SER A 37 1.05 -9.60 17.58
N VAL A 38 -0.04 -8.93 17.97
CA VAL A 38 -1.41 -9.40 17.73
C VAL A 38 -2.17 -8.31 16.96
N ILE A 39 -2.70 -8.65 15.79
CA ILE A 39 -3.64 -7.83 15.06
C ILE A 39 -5.04 -8.35 15.36
N ASP A 40 -5.78 -7.61 16.21
CA ASP A 40 -7.12 -7.97 16.64
C ASP A 40 -8.16 -7.12 15.88
N LEU A 41 -8.80 -7.73 14.88
CA LEU A 41 -9.82 -7.08 14.08
C LEU A 41 -11.16 -6.91 14.80
N ARG A 42 -11.40 -7.64 15.91
CA ARG A 42 -12.62 -7.50 16.72
C ARG A 42 -12.49 -6.36 17.72
N ASN A 43 -11.28 -6.17 18.27
CA ASN A 43 -10.99 -5.13 19.25
C ASN A 43 -9.81 -4.24 18.79
N PRO A 44 -10.01 -3.39 17.79
CA PRO A 44 -8.92 -2.61 17.20
C PRO A 44 -8.17 -1.74 18.21
N THR A 45 -8.85 -1.29 19.26
CA THR A 45 -8.26 -0.47 20.33
C THR A 45 -7.27 -1.23 21.23
N ARG A 46 -7.31 -2.56 21.21
CA ARG A 46 -6.39 -3.46 21.94
C ARG A 46 -5.40 -4.18 21.03
N SER A 47 -5.50 -3.92 19.74
CA SER A 47 -4.62 -4.49 18.71
C SER A 47 -3.28 -3.78 18.66
N ASN A 48 -2.23 -4.51 18.32
CA ASN A 48 -0.99 -3.87 17.88
C ASN A 48 -1.24 -3.13 16.56
N GLY A 49 -0.66 -1.95 16.42
CA GLY A 49 -0.70 -1.19 15.18
C GLY A 49 0.13 -1.88 14.09
N ASN A 50 -0.38 -1.86 12.87
CA ASN A 50 0.35 -2.30 11.68
C ASN A 50 0.20 -1.28 10.57
N ASN A 51 1.29 -0.61 10.23
CA ASN A 51 1.31 0.29 9.08
C ASN A 51 1.72 -0.50 7.83
N LEU A 52 0.77 -0.71 6.92
CA LEU A 52 1.03 -1.40 5.65
C LEU A 52 2.15 -0.75 4.83
N LEU A 53 2.34 0.56 4.98
CA LEU A 53 3.38 1.30 4.28
C LEU A 53 4.74 1.28 4.98
N HIS A 54 4.91 0.53 6.07
CA HIS A 54 6.15 0.56 6.86
C HIS A 54 7.42 0.36 6.02
N LEU A 55 7.46 -0.65 5.16
CA LEU A 55 8.63 -0.92 4.32
C LEU A 55 8.81 0.12 3.21
N VAL A 56 7.72 0.62 2.64
CA VAL A 56 7.78 1.71 1.65
C VAL A 56 8.41 2.95 2.29
N ASN A 57 7.90 3.36 3.45
CA ASN A 57 8.40 4.52 4.20
C ASN A 57 9.87 4.36 4.57
N LYS A 58 10.24 3.19 5.12
CA LYS A 58 11.63 2.88 5.49
C LYS A 58 12.60 3.05 4.31
N TYR A 59 12.26 2.49 3.15
CA TYR A 59 13.16 2.58 1.99
C TYR A 59 13.09 3.95 1.32
N MET A 60 11.99 4.69 1.43
CA MET A 60 11.92 6.08 0.99
C MET A 60 12.84 6.96 1.84
N ASP A 61 12.83 6.80 3.16
CA ASP A 61 13.69 7.56 4.07
C ASP A 61 15.17 7.24 3.82
N LEU A 62 15.53 5.96 3.68
CA LEU A 62 16.89 5.55 3.32
C LEU A 62 17.35 6.11 1.98
N TYR A 63 16.46 6.19 0.99
CA TYR A 63 16.75 6.79 -0.30
C TYR A 63 16.97 8.31 -0.20
N LYS A 64 16.16 9.02 0.60
CA LYS A 64 16.34 10.46 0.85
C LYS A 64 17.68 10.77 1.52
N GLU A 65 18.09 9.92 2.46
CA GLU A 65 19.40 10.04 3.12
C GLU A 65 20.57 9.70 2.20
N ASN A 66 20.37 8.75 1.26
CA ASN A 66 21.38 8.24 0.36
C ASN A 66 20.89 8.22 -1.10
N PRO A 67 20.72 9.36 -1.77
CA PRO A 67 20.12 9.45 -3.12
C PRO A 67 20.89 8.72 -4.22
N LYS A 68 22.18 8.43 -3.98
CA LYS A 68 23.03 7.66 -4.92
C LYS A 68 22.78 6.17 -4.88
N GLU A 69 22.18 5.66 -3.80
CA GLU A 69 21.89 4.25 -3.59
C GLU A 69 20.53 3.87 -4.19
N LEU A 70 20.50 3.68 -5.50
CA LEU A 70 19.27 3.37 -6.26
C LEU A 70 18.56 2.09 -5.80
N VAL A 71 19.24 1.21 -5.06
CA VAL A 71 18.66 0.00 -4.47
C VAL A 71 17.53 0.34 -3.49
N TYR A 72 17.64 1.44 -2.74
CA TYR A 72 16.59 1.86 -1.81
C TYR A 72 15.35 2.34 -2.56
N LYS A 73 15.55 3.11 -3.64
CA LYS A 73 14.46 3.53 -4.52
C LYS A 73 13.73 2.33 -5.14
N ALA A 74 14.48 1.38 -5.68
CA ALA A 74 13.93 0.16 -6.28
C ALA A 74 13.14 -0.68 -5.26
N ARG A 75 13.61 -0.79 -4.02
CA ARG A 75 12.88 -1.48 -2.94
C ARG A 75 11.62 -0.76 -2.54
N CYS A 76 11.65 0.56 -2.43
CA CYS A 76 10.46 1.38 -2.17
C CYS A 76 9.38 1.13 -3.22
N GLU A 77 9.71 1.23 -4.50
CA GLU A 77 8.83 0.96 -5.64
C GLU A 77 8.28 -0.48 -5.61
N LYS A 78 9.14 -1.47 -5.35
CA LYS A 78 8.76 -2.89 -5.22
C LYS A 78 7.69 -3.09 -4.16
N TYR A 79 7.89 -2.56 -2.96
CA TYR A 79 6.92 -2.75 -1.86
C TYR A 79 5.62 -1.98 -2.10
N ALA A 80 5.67 -0.78 -2.68
CA ALA A 80 4.48 -0.05 -3.10
C ALA A 80 3.65 -0.86 -4.10
N LYS A 81 4.30 -1.46 -5.09
CA LYS A 81 3.65 -2.32 -6.10
C LYS A 81 3.07 -3.61 -5.50
N ILE A 82 3.77 -4.26 -4.58
CA ILE A 82 3.26 -5.45 -3.87
C ILE A 82 1.99 -5.11 -3.10
N ILE A 83 1.98 -4.01 -2.36
CA ILE A 83 0.82 -3.58 -1.58
C ILE A 83 -0.37 -3.29 -2.52
N SER A 84 -0.15 -2.50 -3.56
CA SER A 84 -1.18 -2.14 -4.54
C SER A 84 -1.78 -3.37 -5.21
N LYS A 85 -0.94 -4.27 -5.70
CA LYS A 85 -1.36 -5.51 -6.31
C LYS A 85 -2.16 -6.39 -5.35
N THR A 86 -1.70 -6.52 -4.10
CA THR A 86 -2.41 -7.31 -3.08
C THR A 86 -3.79 -6.73 -2.79
N ILE A 87 -3.91 -5.41 -2.65
CA ILE A 87 -5.20 -4.74 -2.38
C ILE A 87 -6.15 -4.94 -3.57
N ILE A 88 -5.70 -4.70 -4.79
CA ILE A 88 -6.52 -4.83 -5.99
C ILE A 88 -6.96 -6.29 -6.21
N LEU A 89 -6.07 -7.25 -6.04
CA LEU A 89 -6.40 -8.67 -6.25
C LEU A 89 -7.22 -9.29 -5.12
N SER A 90 -7.15 -8.77 -3.89
CA SER A 90 -7.86 -9.34 -2.75
C SER A 90 -9.39 -9.30 -2.86
N GLY A 91 -9.93 -8.39 -3.67
CA GLY A 91 -11.37 -8.24 -3.92
C GLY A 91 -11.87 -8.87 -5.21
N MET A 92 -11.04 -9.66 -5.91
CA MET A 92 -11.32 -10.12 -7.27
C MET A 92 -11.64 -11.61 -7.33
N ASP A 93 -12.63 -11.92 -8.19
CA ASP A 93 -12.83 -13.28 -8.67
C ASP A 93 -11.93 -13.53 -9.89
N ALA A 94 -11.20 -14.65 -9.90
CA ALA A 94 -10.28 -15.02 -10.97
C ALA A 94 -10.91 -15.05 -12.36
N ALA A 95 -12.23 -15.33 -12.44
CA ALA A 95 -12.99 -15.35 -13.69
C ALA A 95 -13.20 -13.96 -14.30
N SER A 96 -13.21 -12.88 -13.50
CA SER A 96 -13.44 -11.52 -13.96
C SER A 96 -12.15 -10.80 -14.42
N PHE A 97 -10.97 -11.37 -14.14
CA PHE A 97 -9.69 -10.75 -14.43
C PHE A 97 -9.48 -10.51 -15.92
N GLY A 98 -9.76 -11.51 -16.78
CA GLY A 98 -9.44 -11.45 -18.21
C GLY A 98 -10.16 -10.33 -18.98
N GLN A 99 -11.43 -10.04 -18.66
CA GLN A 99 -12.22 -9.02 -19.35
C GLN A 99 -11.93 -7.60 -18.86
N ASN A 100 -11.45 -7.44 -17.62
CA ASN A 100 -11.25 -6.16 -16.97
C ASN A 100 -9.78 -5.88 -16.63
N ALA A 101 -8.83 -6.64 -17.19
CA ALA A 101 -7.40 -6.53 -16.89
C ALA A 101 -6.88 -5.09 -17.00
N TYR A 102 -7.30 -4.36 -18.00
CA TYR A 102 -6.88 -2.97 -18.22
C TYR A 102 -7.30 -2.03 -17.07
N PHE A 103 -8.54 -2.18 -16.56
CA PHE A 103 -9.01 -1.35 -15.45
C PHE A 103 -8.27 -1.68 -14.14
N TYR A 104 -7.93 -2.95 -13.95
CA TYR A 104 -7.16 -3.38 -12.77
C TYR A 104 -5.73 -2.89 -12.83
N ASP A 105 -5.09 -2.94 -14.00
CA ASP A 105 -3.74 -2.39 -14.19
C ASP A 105 -3.72 -0.88 -13.96
N ALA A 106 -4.74 -0.16 -14.45
CA ALA A 106 -4.88 1.27 -14.22
C ALA A 106 -5.07 1.59 -12.72
N ALA A 107 -5.91 0.83 -12.02
CA ALA A 107 -6.15 0.99 -10.58
C ALA A 107 -4.89 0.64 -9.76
N GLU A 108 -4.17 -0.43 -10.12
CA GLU A 108 -2.88 -0.79 -9.49
C GLU A 108 -1.86 0.32 -9.67
N GLY A 109 -1.75 0.87 -10.89
CA GLY A 109 -0.83 1.97 -11.20
C GLY A 109 -1.15 3.23 -10.41
N LEU A 110 -2.42 3.63 -10.32
CA LEU A 110 -2.87 4.77 -9.54
C LEU A 110 -2.56 4.60 -8.05
N LEU A 111 -2.87 3.42 -7.49
CA LEU A 111 -2.61 3.13 -6.09
C LEU A 111 -1.12 3.12 -5.78
N THR A 112 -0.29 2.53 -6.65
CA THR A 112 1.16 2.51 -6.52
C THR A 112 1.73 3.93 -6.55
N ALA A 113 1.30 4.75 -7.52
CA ALA A 113 1.71 6.14 -7.63
C ALA A 113 1.39 6.93 -6.36
N THR A 114 0.17 6.79 -5.85
CA THR A 114 -0.29 7.52 -4.66
C THR A 114 0.44 7.05 -3.39
N ILE A 115 0.74 5.76 -3.25
CA ILE A 115 1.57 5.23 -2.16
C ILE A 115 2.95 5.88 -2.17
N LEU A 116 3.60 5.97 -3.33
CA LEU A 116 4.91 6.60 -3.46
C LEU A 116 4.86 8.09 -3.10
N LEU A 117 3.84 8.82 -3.57
CA LEU A 117 3.66 10.23 -3.22
C LEU A 117 3.46 10.46 -1.71
N VAL A 118 2.65 9.62 -1.07
CA VAL A 118 2.45 9.68 0.40
C VAL A 118 3.76 9.43 1.13
N ALA A 119 4.53 8.42 0.73
CA ALA A 119 5.81 8.10 1.35
C ALA A 119 6.85 9.20 1.15
N GLU A 120 6.82 9.90 0.01
CA GLU A 120 7.80 10.91 -0.34
C GLU A 120 7.49 12.28 0.26
N PHE A 121 6.24 12.72 0.19
CA PHE A 121 5.86 14.12 0.47
C PHE A 121 5.07 14.33 1.76
N CYS A 122 4.46 13.28 2.33
CA CYS A 122 3.70 13.45 3.57
C CYS A 122 4.59 13.42 4.81
N GLU A 123 4.13 14.07 5.87
CA GLU A 123 4.72 13.98 7.19
C GLU A 123 4.67 12.54 7.73
N PRO A 124 5.64 12.10 8.54
CA PRO A 124 5.76 10.71 8.99
C PRO A 124 4.48 10.11 9.56
N GLU A 125 3.74 10.85 10.38
CA GLU A 125 2.48 10.43 11.00
C GLU A 125 1.31 10.30 10.02
N LYS A 126 1.44 10.86 8.81
CA LYS A 126 0.44 10.78 7.74
C LYS A 126 0.78 9.73 6.68
N ARG A 127 1.92 9.05 6.80
CA ARG A 127 2.39 8.05 5.83
C ARG A 127 1.77 6.68 6.10
N HIS A 128 0.45 6.55 5.88
CA HIS A 128 -0.31 5.32 6.08
C HIS A 128 -1.39 5.15 5.01
N ILE A 129 -1.96 3.96 4.92
CA ILE A 129 -2.89 3.59 3.84
C ILE A 129 -4.16 4.45 3.82
N VAL A 130 -4.63 4.93 4.96
CA VAL A 130 -5.81 5.82 5.02
C VAL A 130 -5.54 7.14 4.29
N SER A 131 -4.35 7.71 4.42
CA SER A 131 -3.95 8.92 3.68
C SER A 131 -3.92 8.68 2.18
N VAL A 132 -3.47 7.50 1.74
CA VAL A 132 -3.48 7.11 0.32
C VAL A 132 -4.90 7.13 -0.23
N PHE A 133 -5.85 6.47 0.45
CA PHE A 133 -7.25 6.46 0.00
C PHE A 133 -7.91 7.83 0.04
N LYS A 134 -7.63 8.66 1.05
CA LYS A 134 -8.14 10.03 1.10
C LYS A 134 -7.66 10.85 -0.09
N ILE A 135 -6.37 10.80 -0.41
CA ILE A 135 -5.80 11.50 -1.56
C ILE A 135 -6.45 11.01 -2.86
N ILE A 136 -6.61 9.69 -3.05
CA ILE A 136 -7.29 9.16 -4.23
C ILE A 136 -8.72 9.70 -4.34
N GLN A 137 -9.48 9.71 -3.26
CA GLN A 137 -10.85 10.24 -3.25
C GLN A 137 -10.91 11.73 -3.59
N GLU A 138 -10.00 12.53 -3.05
CA GLU A 138 -9.91 13.97 -3.32
C GLU A 138 -9.46 14.26 -4.76
N LEU A 139 -8.46 13.52 -5.25
CA LEU A 139 -7.91 13.73 -6.59
C LEU A 139 -8.85 13.29 -7.72
N LEU A 140 -9.66 12.25 -7.48
CA LEU A 140 -10.65 11.75 -8.44
C LEU A 140 -12.01 12.45 -8.33
N ALA A 141 -12.21 13.32 -7.33
CA ALA A 141 -13.42 14.11 -7.23
C ALA A 141 -13.59 14.99 -8.49
N PRO A 142 -14.83 15.15 -8.98
CA PRO A 142 -15.09 16.00 -10.15
C PRO A 142 -14.56 17.42 -9.90
N SER A 143 -13.67 17.89 -10.78
CA SER A 143 -13.18 19.26 -10.71
C SER A 143 -14.26 20.24 -11.17
N GLN A 144 -14.44 21.36 -10.46
CA GLN A 144 -15.32 22.46 -10.90
C GLN A 144 -14.74 23.22 -12.09
N LYS A 145 -13.49 23.00 -12.46
CA LYS A 145 -12.85 23.61 -13.63
C LYS A 145 -12.91 22.65 -14.81
N LYS A 146 -13.45 23.13 -15.93
CA LYS A 146 -13.43 22.39 -17.21
C LYS A 146 -11.98 22.06 -17.62
N GLY A 147 -11.69 20.78 -17.87
CA GLY A 147 -10.47 20.32 -18.50
C GLY A 147 -9.78 19.19 -17.74
N LYS A 148 -8.90 19.47 -16.79
CA LYS A 148 -8.08 18.46 -16.10
C LYS A 148 -8.55 18.23 -14.68
N ASN A 149 -8.57 16.95 -14.24
CA ASN A 149 -8.83 16.65 -12.83
C ASN A 149 -7.62 17.01 -11.96
N GLN A 150 -7.80 17.08 -10.65
CA GLN A 150 -6.72 17.44 -9.72
C GLN A 150 -5.55 16.46 -9.77
N PHE A 151 -5.82 15.19 -10.06
CA PHE A 151 -4.77 14.18 -10.19
C PHE A 151 -3.85 14.46 -11.40
N GLN A 152 -4.42 14.81 -12.56
CA GLN A 152 -3.64 15.20 -13.73
C GLN A 152 -2.78 16.43 -13.45
N GLN A 153 -3.34 17.44 -12.78
CA GLN A 153 -2.60 18.64 -12.38
C GLN A 153 -1.44 18.32 -11.43
N LEU A 154 -1.66 17.43 -10.46
CA LEU A 154 -0.60 16.99 -9.55
C LEU A 154 0.52 16.26 -10.30
N MET A 155 0.17 15.36 -11.24
CA MET A 155 1.17 14.65 -12.04
C MET A 155 2.00 15.59 -12.91
N GLU A 156 1.43 16.67 -13.41
CA GLU A 156 2.15 17.69 -14.20
C GLU A 156 3.17 18.48 -13.39
N LEU A 157 2.97 18.60 -12.07
CA LEU A 157 3.94 19.27 -11.19
C LEU A 157 5.19 18.41 -10.89
N LEU A 158 5.11 17.10 -11.13
CA LEU A 158 6.24 16.20 -10.91
C LEU A 158 7.21 16.24 -12.09
N PRO A 159 8.52 16.01 -11.86
CA PRO A 159 9.49 15.79 -12.93
C PRO A 159 9.06 14.67 -13.88
N ASP A 160 9.46 14.75 -15.15
CA ASP A 160 9.02 13.77 -16.18
C ASP A 160 9.52 12.36 -15.90
N ASP A 161 10.65 12.20 -15.23
CA ASP A 161 11.25 10.93 -14.83
C ASP A 161 10.74 10.41 -13.48
N HIS A 162 9.78 11.11 -12.84
CA HIS A 162 9.25 10.71 -11.56
C HIS A 162 8.43 9.42 -11.67
N LYS A 163 8.73 8.41 -10.82
CA LYS A 163 8.12 7.09 -10.90
C LYS A 163 6.61 7.07 -10.65
N ALA A 164 6.09 7.95 -9.79
CA ALA A 164 4.65 8.09 -9.59
C ALA A 164 3.94 8.46 -10.91
N LYS A 165 4.53 9.34 -11.72
CA LYS A 165 4.01 9.73 -13.03
C LYS A 165 3.98 8.55 -13.99
N TRP A 166 5.02 7.75 -14.00
CA TRP A 166 5.10 6.54 -14.81
C TRP A 166 4.07 5.48 -14.42
N PHE A 167 3.93 5.18 -13.11
CA PHE A 167 2.93 4.23 -12.63
C PHE A 167 1.49 4.70 -12.85
N ALA A 168 1.23 6.01 -12.76
CA ALA A 168 -0.09 6.59 -12.99
C ALA A 168 -0.50 6.65 -14.48
N GLY A 169 0.43 6.43 -15.42
CA GLY A 169 0.21 6.66 -16.85
C GLY A 169 -1.01 5.94 -17.41
N ALA A 170 -1.26 4.68 -17.05
CA ALA A 170 -2.44 3.95 -17.50
C ALA A 170 -3.76 4.56 -16.97
N ALA A 171 -3.78 5.00 -15.70
CA ALA A 171 -4.95 5.65 -15.09
C ALA A 171 -5.24 7.01 -15.73
N LEU A 172 -4.22 7.77 -16.08
CA LEU A 172 -4.35 9.06 -16.78
C LEU A 172 -4.95 8.86 -18.16
N ASN A 173 -4.45 7.88 -18.93
CA ASN A 173 -4.96 7.56 -20.26
C ASN A 173 -6.42 7.09 -20.23
N THR A 174 -6.82 6.33 -19.21
CA THR A 174 -8.20 5.87 -19.02
C THR A 174 -9.14 7.05 -18.76
N ALA A 175 -8.72 7.99 -17.93
CA ALA A 175 -9.50 9.20 -17.66
C ALA A 175 -9.71 10.05 -18.91
N GLU A 176 -8.70 10.19 -19.77
CA GLU A 176 -8.79 10.92 -21.03
C GLU A 176 -9.72 10.23 -22.02
N GLN A 177 -9.64 8.91 -22.16
CA GLN A 177 -10.52 8.14 -23.04
C GLN A 177 -11.99 8.19 -22.59
N SER A 178 -12.25 8.13 -21.30
CA SER A 178 -13.60 8.26 -20.76
C SER A 178 -14.19 9.63 -21.00
N MET A 179 -13.39 10.70 -20.91
CA MET A 179 -13.84 12.06 -21.24
C MET A 179 -14.07 12.25 -22.73
N ALA A 180 -13.24 11.65 -23.60
CA ALA A 180 -13.41 11.72 -25.05
C ALA A 180 -14.64 10.94 -25.56
N SER A 181 -15.10 9.93 -24.82
CA SER A 181 -16.29 9.15 -25.19
C SER A 181 -17.62 9.79 -24.78
N VAL A 182 -17.59 10.87 -23.98
CA VAL A 182 -18.77 11.61 -23.50
C VAL A 182 -18.99 12.93 -24.25
N MET A 183 -18.05 13.32 -25.10
CA MET A 183 -18.18 14.46 -26.03
C MET A 183 -18.61 14.00 -27.42
#